data_478e52ca6bcf6b342a0f9bf4eec881c8
#
_entry.id   478e52ca6bcf6b342a0f9bf4eec881c8
#
_cell.length_a   1.000
_cell.length_b   1.000
_cell.length_c   1.000
_cell.angle_alpha   90.00
_cell.angle_beta   90.00
_cell.angle_gamma   90.00
#
_symmetry.space_group_name_H-M   'P 1'
#
loop_
_entity.id
_entity.type
_entity.pdbx_description
1 polymer ?
#
loop_
_entity_poly.entity_id
_entity_poly.type
_entity_poly.pdbx_seq_one_letter_code
_entity_poly.pdbx_strand_id
1 'polypeptide(L)'
;MKKIIAFLVFTFLISIPQEASAQKLDCKKFKNGTFKLVDKTTGTTYIIKRKGTIQTEEIEGAESKYSFQVDWIDDCSYMLKATEETLKRNADFKYLIKVEIIETKEKSYVLRATIPDIKSFSMESELFLLE
;
A
#
# COMPACT_ATOMS: atom_id res chain seq x y z
N MET A 1 0.94 -52.35 51.84
CA MET A 1 1.55 -51.81 50.62
C MET A 1 0.66 -50.71 50.07
N LYS A 2 1.07 -49.50 50.16
CA LYS A 2 0.34 -48.36 49.59
C LYS A 2 0.80 -48.18 48.15
N LYS A 3 -0.08 -48.46 47.20
CA LYS A 3 0.19 -48.12 45.80
C LYS A 3 -0.04 -46.63 45.61
N ILE A 4 1.04 -45.91 45.40
CA ILE A 4 0.97 -44.52 45.01
C ILE A 4 0.64 -44.50 43.53
N ILE A 5 -0.61 -44.18 43.20
CA ILE A 5 -0.98 -43.91 41.82
C ILE A 5 -0.53 -42.46 41.56
N ALA A 6 0.62 -42.31 40.90
CA ALA A 6 1.04 -41.03 40.38
C ALA A 6 0.06 -40.68 39.24
N PHE A 7 -0.86 -39.78 39.54
CA PHE A 7 -1.66 -39.13 38.50
C PHE A 7 -0.75 -38.18 37.76
N LEU A 8 -0.17 -38.65 36.66
CA LEU A 8 0.49 -37.81 35.69
C LEU A 8 -0.62 -36.97 35.02
N VAL A 9 -0.82 -35.78 35.57
CA VAL A 9 -1.60 -34.77 34.89
C VAL A 9 -0.75 -34.33 33.71
N PHE A 10 -0.99 -34.92 32.55
CA PHE A 10 -0.47 -34.44 31.30
C PHE A 10 -1.24 -33.15 31.01
N THR A 11 -0.68 -32.04 31.46
CA THR A 11 -1.11 -30.72 30.96
C THR A 11 -0.75 -30.69 29.48
N PHE A 12 -1.69 -31.05 28.64
CA PHE A 12 -1.64 -30.76 27.23
C PHE A 12 -1.66 -29.23 27.13
N LEU A 13 -0.47 -28.63 27.05
CA LEU A 13 -0.35 -27.27 26.53
C LEU A 13 -0.81 -27.34 25.06
N ILE A 14 -2.11 -27.15 24.87
CA ILE A 14 -2.64 -26.84 23.57
C ILE A 14 -2.05 -25.48 23.25
N SER A 15 -0.90 -25.48 22.56
CA SER A 15 -0.45 -24.29 21.87
C SER A 15 -1.50 -24.03 20.80
N ILE A 16 -2.46 -23.18 21.14
CA ILE A 16 -3.35 -22.59 20.16
C ILE A 16 -2.42 -21.86 19.22
N PRO A 17 -2.33 -22.24 17.92
CA PRO A 17 -1.62 -21.40 16.98
C PRO A 17 -2.32 -20.04 17.07
N GLN A 18 -1.61 -19.04 17.57
CA GLN A 18 -2.05 -17.68 17.32
C GLN A 18 -1.99 -17.53 15.81
N GLU A 19 -3.14 -17.71 15.17
CA GLU A 19 -3.30 -17.14 13.86
C GLU A 19 -2.95 -15.67 14.04
N ALA A 20 -1.78 -15.28 13.51
CA ALA A 20 -1.50 -13.88 13.31
C ALA A 20 -2.75 -13.34 12.61
N SER A 21 -3.60 -12.65 13.36
CA SER A 21 -4.79 -12.05 12.81
C SER A 21 -4.32 -11.18 11.67
N ALA A 22 -4.48 -11.68 10.43
CA ALA A 22 -4.30 -10.85 9.26
C ALA A 22 -5.14 -9.62 9.52
N GLN A 23 -4.47 -8.47 9.75
CA GLN A 23 -5.19 -7.23 9.96
C GLN A 23 -6.14 -7.07 8.78
N LYS A 24 -7.43 -7.00 9.07
CA LYS A 24 -8.43 -6.76 8.06
C LYS A 24 -8.16 -5.36 7.51
N LEU A 25 -7.66 -5.32 6.27
CA LEU A 25 -7.38 -4.07 5.60
C LEU A 25 -8.68 -3.33 5.29
N ASP A 26 -8.74 -2.06 5.62
CA ASP A 26 -9.84 -1.18 5.28
C ASP A 26 -9.43 -0.28 4.10
N CYS A 27 -9.40 -0.88 2.91
CA CYS A 27 -8.87 -0.23 1.72
C CYS A 27 -9.89 0.69 1.03
N LYS A 28 -11.18 0.41 1.14
CA LYS A 28 -12.24 1.14 0.42
C LYS A 28 -12.23 2.63 0.72
N LYS A 29 -11.95 3.02 1.94
CA LYS A 29 -11.92 4.42 2.35
C LYS A 29 -10.79 5.23 1.70
N PHE A 30 -9.81 4.55 1.10
CA PHE A 30 -8.68 5.19 0.45
C PHE A 30 -8.75 5.18 -1.08
N LYS A 31 -9.87 4.76 -1.67
CA LYS A 31 -10.02 4.74 -3.13
C LYS A 31 -10.01 6.14 -3.73
N ASN A 32 -10.62 7.08 -3.06
CA ASN A 32 -10.65 8.49 -3.47
C ASN A 32 -10.11 9.36 -2.34
N GLY A 33 -9.56 10.50 -2.69
CA GLY A 33 -9.09 11.46 -1.70
C GLY A 33 -7.84 12.20 -2.14
N THR A 34 -7.43 13.10 -1.26
CA THR A 34 -6.18 13.83 -1.37
C THR A 34 -5.20 13.30 -0.33
N PHE A 35 -4.02 12.91 -0.78
CA PHE A 35 -3.02 12.25 0.05
C PHE A 35 -1.70 13.02 0.00
N LYS A 36 -0.95 12.89 1.07
CA LYS A 36 0.43 13.40 1.16
C LYS A 36 1.40 12.23 1.28
N LEU A 37 2.44 12.26 0.46
CA LEU A 37 3.57 11.33 0.54
C LEU A 37 4.85 12.14 0.70
N VAL A 38 5.65 11.81 1.70
CA VAL A 38 6.98 12.39 1.89
C VAL A 38 8.02 11.34 1.55
N ASP A 39 8.84 11.63 0.55
CA ASP A 39 10.01 10.81 0.25
C ASP A 39 11.08 11.11 1.29
N LYS A 40 11.34 10.17 2.18
CA LYS A 40 12.31 10.33 3.27
C LYS A 40 13.75 10.45 2.78
N THR A 41 14.03 9.96 1.58
CA THR A 41 15.38 10.00 1.00
C THR A 41 15.72 11.40 0.48
N THR A 42 14.78 12.06 -0.16
CA THR A 42 14.99 13.37 -0.81
C THR A 42 14.35 14.52 -0.03
N GLY A 43 13.44 14.23 0.92
CA GLY A 43 12.62 15.22 1.60
C GLY A 43 11.52 15.83 0.72
N THR A 44 11.34 15.30 -0.50
CA THR A 44 10.32 15.78 -1.44
C THR A 44 8.93 15.40 -0.96
N THR A 45 8.01 16.35 -0.96
CA THR A 45 6.61 16.11 -0.64
C THR A 45 5.78 16.06 -1.91
N TYR A 46 5.01 14.99 -2.06
CA TYR A 46 4.08 14.78 -3.16
C TYR A 46 2.66 14.94 -2.64
N ILE A 47 1.83 15.62 -3.39
CA ILE A 47 0.38 15.68 -3.16
C ILE A 47 -0.28 14.84 -4.24
N ILE A 48 -1.00 13.83 -3.81
CA ILE A 48 -1.64 12.84 -4.67
C ILE A 48 -3.13 13.00 -4.55
N LYS A 49 -3.80 13.28 -5.66
CA LYS A 49 -5.26 13.40 -5.71
C LYS A 49 -5.81 12.27 -6.55
N ARG A 50 -6.69 11.49 -5.97
CA ARG A 50 -7.35 10.37 -6.66
C ARG A 50 -8.84 10.56 -6.66
N LYS A 51 -9.43 10.57 -7.84
CA LYS A 51 -10.86 10.62 -8.04
C LYS A 51 -11.28 9.73 -9.20
N GLY A 52 -12.10 8.70 -8.91
CA GLY A 52 -12.51 7.74 -9.92
C GLY A 52 -11.32 6.98 -10.49
N THR A 53 -11.09 7.13 -11.79
CA THR A 53 -10.03 6.43 -12.53
C THR A 53 -8.79 7.29 -12.80
N ILE A 54 -8.73 8.50 -12.24
CA ILE A 54 -7.60 9.42 -12.46
C ILE A 54 -6.92 9.72 -11.13
N GLN A 55 -5.59 9.65 -11.16
CA GLN A 55 -4.73 10.08 -10.08
C GLN A 55 -3.78 11.14 -10.60
N THR A 56 -3.69 12.26 -9.90
CA THR A 56 -2.71 13.31 -10.21
C THR A 56 -1.68 13.39 -9.09
N GLU A 57 -0.45 13.65 -9.46
CA GLU A 57 0.66 13.82 -8.54
C GLU A 57 1.32 15.16 -8.78
N GLU A 58 1.44 15.94 -7.73
CA GLU A 58 2.11 17.24 -7.73
C GLU A 58 3.26 17.20 -6.73
N ILE A 59 4.39 17.75 -7.12
CA ILE A 59 5.49 18.00 -6.18
C ILE A 59 5.21 19.35 -5.52
N GLU A 60 5.15 19.37 -4.18
CA GLU A 60 4.95 20.60 -3.42
C GLU A 60 6.07 21.59 -3.71
N GLY A 61 5.68 22.81 -4.11
CA GLY A 61 6.61 23.87 -4.50
C GLY A 61 7.07 23.82 -5.94
N ALA A 62 6.61 22.89 -6.76
CA ALA A 62 6.90 22.80 -8.19
C ALA A 62 5.62 22.94 -9.02
N GLU A 63 5.75 23.44 -10.25
CA GLU A 63 4.63 23.55 -11.16
C GLU A 63 4.31 22.25 -11.89
N SER A 64 5.19 21.25 -11.79
CA SER A 64 5.04 19.98 -12.49
C SER A 64 3.90 19.15 -11.92
N LYS A 65 3.01 18.71 -12.80
CA LYS A 65 1.87 17.86 -12.47
C LYS A 65 1.85 16.67 -13.42
N TYR A 66 1.74 15.49 -12.85
CA TYR A 66 1.65 14.24 -13.59
C TYR A 66 0.30 13.58 -13.33
N SER A 67 -0.24 12.94 -14.35
CA SER A 67 -1.51 12.22 -14.23
C SER A 67 -1.37 10.78 -14.66
N PHE A 68 -2.14 9.93 -13.98
CA PHE A 68 -2.15 8.48 -14.19
C PHE A 68 -3.58 7.97 -14.23
N GLN A 69 -3.80 6.97 -15.06
CA GLN A 69 -5.02 6.20 -15.03
C GLN A 69 -4.91 5.14 -13.93
N VAL A 70 -5.95 5.01 -13.13
CA VAL A 70 -6.03 4.03 -12.02
C VAL A 70 -7.00 2.93 -12.41
N ASP A 71 -6.52 1.70 -12.42
CA ASP A 71 -7.35 0.51 -12.65
C ASP A 71 -7.30 -0.36 -11.40
N TRP A 72 -8.40 -0.43 -10.65
CA TRP A 72 -8.51 -1.24 -9.45
C TRP A 72 -8.61 -2.72 -9.82
N ILE A 73 -7.71 -3.54 -9.27
CA ILE A 73 -7.72 -5.01 -9.42
C ILE A 73 -8.68 -5.61 -8.40
N ASP A 74 -8.59 -5.13 -7.17
CA ASP A 74 -9.47 -5.45 -6.05
C ASP A 74 -9.52 -4.23 -5.11
N ASP A 75 -10.12 -4.35 -3.94
CA ASP A 75 -10.24 -3.22 -3.01
C ASP A 75 -8.90 -2.71 -2.48
N CYS A 76 -7.86 -3.56 -2.51
CA CYS A 76 -6.56 -3.26 -1.91
C CYS A 76 -5.42 -3.24 -2.92
N SER A 77 -5.69 -3.34 -4.21
CA SER A 77 -4.63 -3.27 -5.23
C SER A 77 -5.10 -2.59 -6.50
N TYR A 78 -4.20 -1.87 -7.13
CA TYR A 78 -4.49 -1.14 -8.36
C TYR A 78 -3.26 -1.00 -9.25
N MET A 79 -3.53 -0.78 -10.54
CA MET A 79 -2.49 -0.47 -11.51
C MET A 79 -2.51 1.03 -11.80
N LEU A 80 -1.32 1.59 -11.98
CA LEU A 80 -1.13 2.97 -12.45
C LEU A 80 -0.51 2.95 -13.83
N LYS A 81 -1.12 3.68 -14.75
CA LYS A 81 -0.62 3.89 -16.10
C LYS A 81 -0.57 5.38 -16.38
N ALA A 82 0.59 5.90 -16.77
CA ALA A 82 0.72 7.30 -17.12
C ALA A 82 -0.19 7.66 -18.30
N THR A 83 -0.81 8.83 -18.23
CA THR A 83 -1.58 9.36 -19.35
C THR A 83 -0.66 9.78 -20.51
N GLU A 84 -1.21 9.95 -21.69
CA GLU A 84 -0.43 10.43 -22.85
C GLU A 84 0.25 11.75 -22.57
N GLU A 85 -0.42 12.66 -21.88
CA GLU A 85 0.14 13.95 -21.50
C GLU A 85 1.37 13.79 -20.62
N THR A 86 1.31 12.91 -19.63
CA THR A 86 2.45 12.61 -18.76
C THR A 86 3.59 11.97 -19.53
N LEU A 87 3.30 11.03 -20.43
CA LEU A 87 4.32 10.38 -21.27
C LEU A 87 5.02 11.36 -22.21
N LYS A 88 4.31 12.35 -22.72
CA LYS A 88 4.90 13.41 -23.56
C LYS A 88 5.90 14.28 -22.79
N ARG A 89 5.65 14.49 -21.49
CA ARG A 89 6.55 15.24 -20.62
C ARG A 89 7.75 14.44 -20.16
N ASN A 90 7.55 13.17 -19.87
CA ASN A 90 8.59 12.27 -19.40
C ASN A 90 8.31 10.83 -19.83
N ALA A 91 9.05 10.37 -20.82
CA ALA A 91 8.92 9.01 -21.35
C ALA A 91 9.35 7.92 -20.36
N ASP A 92 10.02 8.26 -19.26
CA ASP A 92 10.42 7.31 -18.23
C ASP A 92 9.22 6.74 -17.48
N PHE A 93 8.06 7.41 -17.53
CA PHE A 93 6.81 6.91 -16.95
C PHE A 93 6.11 5.84 -17.78
N LYS A 94 6.76 5.27 -18.79
CA LYS A 94 6.19 4.23 -19.67
C LYS A 94 5.84 2.92 -18.99
N TYR A 95 6.40 2.65 -17.81
CA TYR A 95 6.18 1.41 -17.10
C TYR A 95 4.87 1.42 -16.32
N LEU A 96 4.13 0.31 -16.39
CA LEU A 96 3.00 0.08 -15.50
C LEU A 96 3.50 -0.13 -14.07
N ILE A 97 2.79 0.45 -13.13
CA ILE A 97 3.10 0.29 -11.71
C ILE A 97 1.94 -0.46 -11.06
N LYS A 98 2.25 -1.54 -10.35
CA LYS A 98 1.29 -2.25 -9.51
C LYS A 98 1.44 -1.77 -8.08
N VAL A 99 0.34 -1.36 -7.47
CA VAL A 99 0.29 -0.91 -6.08
C VAL A 99 -0.55 -1.88 -5.27
N GLU A 100 0.01 -2.35 -4.17
CA GLU A 100 -0.68 -3.17 -3.19
C GLU A 100 -0.72 -2.44 -1.85
N ILE A 101 -1.90 -2.31 -1.28
CA ILE A 101 -2.06 -1.77 0.07
C ILE A 101 -1.74 -2.90 1.04
N ILE A 102 -0.71 -2.74 1.85
CA ILE A 102 -0.24 -3.78 2.76
C ILE A 102 -0.56 -3.52 4.22
N GLU A 103 -0.93 -2.29 4.55
CA GLU A 103 -1.35 -1.88 5.89
C GLU A 103 -2.30 -0.71 5.79
N THR A 104 -3.36 -0.70 6.60
CA THR A 104 -4.26 0.45 6.71
C THR A 104 -4.33 0.93 8.15
N LYS A 105 -4.31 2.24 8.32
CA LYS A 105 -4.49 2.94 9.59
C LYS A 105 -5.75 3.81 9.48
N GLU A 106 -6.06 4.58 10.50
CA GLU A 106 -7.25 5.43 10.48
C GLU A 106 -7.22 6.47 9.35
N LYS A 107 -6.07 7.12 9.14
CA LYS A 107 -5.90 8.19 8.14
C LYS A 107 -4.69 8.02 7.24
N SER A 108 -4.18 6.82 7.12
CA SER A 108 -3.08 6.53 6.20
C SER A 108 -3.10 5.08 5.77
N TYR A 109 -2.40 4.80 4.70
CA TYR A 109 -2.12 3.44 4.31
C TYR A 109 -0.68 3.29 3.84
N VAL A 110 -0.13 2.11 4.07
CA VAL A 110 1.18 1.73 3.55
C VAL A 110 0.97 0.92 2.28
N LEU A 111 1.69 1.29 1.24
CA LEU A 111 1.64 0.61 -0.03
C LEU A 111 2.99 -0.03 -0.37
N ARG A 112 2.92 -1.07 -1.19
CA ARG A 112 4.06 -1.61 -1.91
C ARG A 112 3.85 -1.39 -3.39
N ALA A 113 4.78 -0.69 -4.04
CA ALA A 113 4.77 -0.47 -5.48
C ALA A 113 5.79 -1.39 -6.14
N THR A 114 5.37 -2.06 -7.20
CA THR A 114 6.20 -2.90 -8.04
C THR A 114 5.99 -2.53 -9.50
N ILE A 115 7.00 -2.82 -10.32
CA ILE A 115 6.91 -2.65 -11.78
C ILE A 115 6.98 -4.05 -12.37
N PRO A 116 5.88 -4.60 -12.94
CA PRO A 116 5.88 -5.97 -13.46
C PRO A 116 7.01 -6.25 -14.45
N ASP A 117 7.36 -5.28 -15.29
CA ASP A 117 8.42 -5.42 -16.29
C ASP A 117 9.85 -5.34 -15.71
N ILE A 118 9.99 -4.90 -14.48
CA ILE A 118 11.27 -4.77 -13.79
C ILE A 118 11.21 -5.50 -12.46
N LYS A 119 11.54 -6.78 -12.47
CA LYS A 119 11.40 -7.68 -11.30
C LYS A 119 12.19 -7.26 -10.07
N SER A 120 13.25 -6.50 -10.24
CA SER A 120 14.09 -6.02 -9.13
C SER A 120 13.54 -4.78 -8.44
N PHE A 121 12.50 -4.13 -9.01
CA PHE A 121 11.94 -2.92 -8.45
C PHE A 121 10.85 -3.25 -7.41
N SER A 122 11.02 -2.72 -6.21
CA SER A 122 10.01 -2.74 -5.16
C SER A 122 10.26 -1.57 -4.22
N MET A 123 9.22 -0.82 -3.90
CA MET A 123 9.31 0.24 -2.89
C MET A 123 8.07 0.28 -2.02
N GLU A 124 8.24 0.66 -0.78
CA GLU A 124 7.15 0.88 0.16
C GLU A 124 7.07 2.36 0.53
N SER A 125 5.85 2.83 0.68
CA SER A 125 5.58 4.22 1.05
C SER A 125 4.31 4.30 1.88
N GLU A 126 4.19 5.35 2.67
CA GLU A 126 2.96 5.64 3.41
C GLU A 126 2.30 6.89 2.84
N LEU A 127 1.01 6.79 2.52
CA LEU A 127 0.19 7.89 2.07
C LEU A 127 -0.75 8.32 3.18
N PHE A 128 -0.69 9.59 3.54
CA PHE A 128 -1.52 10.19 4.59
C PHE A 128 -2.71 10.89 3.95
N LEU A 129 -3.90 10.52 4.36
CA LEU A 129 -5.15 11.12 3.88
C LEU A 129 -5.30 12.53 4.47
N LEU A 130 -5.43 13.53 3.59
CA LEU A 130 -5.68 14.93 3.96
C LEU A 130 -7.16 15.26 3.90
N GLU A 131 -7.84 14.76 2.88
CA GLU A 131 -9.26 14.97 2.62
C GLU A 131 -9.89 13.76 1.96
#